data_df06652a8a4154515ff36e03a2ef43a1
#
_entry.id   df06652a8a4154515ff36e03a2ef43a1
#
_cell.length_a   1.000
_cell.length_b   1.000
_cell.length_c   1.000
_cell.angle_alpha   90.00
_cell.angle_beta   90.00
_cell.angle_gamma   90.00
#
_symmetry.space_group_name_H-M   'P 1'
#
loop_
_entity.id
_entity.type
_entity.pdbx_description
1 polymer ?
#
loop_
_entity_poly.entity_id
_entity_poly.type
_entity_poly.pdbx_seq_one_letter_code
_entity_poly.pdbx_strand_id
1 'polypeptide(L)'
;MDMPKILVVDDEEDLCEILKFNLEIEGYEVDTAFSAEEALKMDIASYQLLLLDVMMGEISGFKMASILKKEEKTADIPIIFLTAKAQAEDRIQGLELGADDYVTKPFSPRELVARIRAVIRRKGCLLYTSDAAD
;
A
#
# COMPACT_ATOMS: atom_id res chain seq x y z
N MET A 1 0.31 -16.53 15.36
CA MET A 1 -0.42 -15.64 14.48
C MET A 1 0.54 -14.71 13.78
N ASP A 2 0.56 -14.77 12.49
CA ASP A 2 1.46 -13.91 11.75
C ASP A 2 0.88 -12.51 11.65
N MET A 3 1.72 -11.52 11.90
CA MET A 3 1.33 -10.14 11.70
C MET A 3 1.42 -9.83 10.22
N PRO A 4 0.39 -9.16 9.66
CA PRO A 4 0.51 -8.73 8.27
C PRO A 4 1.69 -7.79 8.09
N LYS A 5 2.39 -7.95 6.99
CA LYS A 5 3.54 -7.12 6.67
C LYS A 5 3.14 -6.07 5.64
N ILE A 6 3.51 -4.84 5.92
CA ILE A 6 3.18 -3.71 5.07
C ILE A 6 4.47 -3.03 4.63
N LEU A 7 4.56 -2.70 3.35
CA LEU A 7 5.67 -1.92 2.84
C LEU A 7 5.19 -0.52 2.51
N VAL A 8 5.85 0.48 3.08
CA VAL A 8 5.55 1.88 2.80
C VAL A 8 6.64 2.43 1.90
N VAL A 9 6.25 2.93 0.73
CA VAL A 9 7.19 3.49 -0.24
C VAL A 9 6.85 4.95 -0.45
N ASP A 10 7.68 5.85 0.10
CA ASP A 10 7.43 7.28 0.08
C ASP A 10 8.77 7.97 0.31
N ASP A 11 9.07 9.01 -0.47
CA ASP A 11 10.34 9.70 -0.32
C ASP A 11 10.38 10.68 0.84
N GLU A 12 9.27 10.87 1.55
CA GLU A 12 9.25 11.67 2.76
C GLU A 12 9.57 10.79 3.96
N GLU A 13 10.82 10.88 4.42
CA GLU A 13 11.26 9.97 5.49
C GLU A 13 10.47 10.16 6.78
N ASP A 14 10.13 11.41 7.11
CA ASP A 14 9.36 11.67 8.32
C ASP A 14 8.00 11.02 8.25
N LEU A 15 7.36 11.06 7.09
CA LEU A 15 6.06 10.43 6.94
C LEU A 15 6.17 8.92 7.08
N CYS A 16 7.23 8.35 6.52
CA CYS A 16 7.46 6.91 6.66
C CYS A 16 7.59 6.51 8.12
N GLU A 17 8.30 7.32 8.92
CA GLU A 17 8.46 7.02 10.34
C GLU A 17 7.13 7.11 11.07
N ILE A 18 6.34 8.13 10.76
CA ILE A 18 5.05 8.30 11.41
C ILE A 18 4.14 7.12 11.08
N LEU A 19 4.10 6.72 9.82
CA LEU A 19 3.25 5.61 9.42
C LEU A 19 3.72 4.31 10.04
N LYS A 20 5.03 4.09 10.06
CA LYS A 20 5.56 2.87 10.67
C LYS A 20 5.18 2.79 12.14
N PHE A 21 5.35 3.88 12.87
CA PHE A 21 5.01 3.91 14.28
C PHE A 21 3.52 3.60 14.50
N ASN A 22 2.65 4.29 13.76
CA ASN A 22 1.22 4.11 13.95
C ASN A 22 0.75 2.71 13.57
N LEU A 23 1.32 2.16 12.51
CA LEU A 23 0.90 0.84 12.05
C LEU A 23 1.43 -0.26 12.95
N GLU A 24 2.64 -0.10 13.48
CA GLU A 24 3.18 -1.11 14.39
C GLU A 24 2.39 -1.18 15.68
N ILE A 25 1.88 -0.04 16.15
CA ILE A 25 1.02 -0.03 17.32
C ILE A 25 -0.23 -0.87 17.07
N GLU A 26 -0.71 -0.88 15.82
CA GLU A 26 -1.91 -1.64 15.47
C GLU A 26 -1.65 -3.11 15.24
N GLY A 27 -0.40 -3.54 15.34
CA GLY A 27 -0.07 -4.96 15.21
C GLY A 27 0.45 -5.37 13.86
N TYR A 28 0.80 -4.42 13.00
CA TYR A 28 1.40 -4.73 11.70
C TYR A 28 2.90 -4.70 11.78
N GLU A 29 3.54 -5.48 10.92
CA GLU A 29 4.98 -5.40 10.73
C GLU A 29 5.22 -4.49 9.54
N VAL A 30 6.10 -3.48 9.68
CA VAL A 30 6.20 -2.42 8.67
C VAL A 30 7.65 -2.22 8.27
N ASP A 31 7.90 -2.26 6.96
CA ASP A 31 9.18 -1.84 6.39
C ASP A 31 8.94 -0.61 5.55
N THR A 32 9.99 0.17 5.33
CA THR A 32 9.90 1.39 4.56
C THR A 32 10.95 1.41 3.46
N ALA A 33 10.62 2.07 2.37
CA ALA A 33 11.57 2.35 1.29
C ALA A 33 11.32 3.79 0.86
N PHE A 34 12.39 4.48 0.46
CA PHE A 34 12.28 5.90 0.15
C PHE A 34 12.25 6.17 -1.34
N SER A 35 12.21 5.13 -2.14
CA SER A 35 12.07 5.26 -3.59
C SER A 35 11.53 3.95 -4.14
N ALA A 36 10.97 4.02 -5.34
CA ALA A 36 10.52 2.81 -6.02
C ALA A 36 11.71 1.91 -6.33
N GLU A 37 12.83 2.51 -6.73
CA GLU A 37 14.02 1.73 -7.04
C GLU A 37 14.48 0.92 -5.84
N GLU A 38 14.48 1.54 -4.67
CA GLU A 38 14.87 0.84 -3.44
C GLU A 38 13.89 -0.29 -3.14
N ALA A 39 12.60 0.01 -3.27
CA ALA A 39 11.57 -0.97 -2.96
C ALA A 39 11.61 -2.17 -3.89
N LEU A 40 11.88 -1.94 -5.17
CA LEU A 40 11.89 -3.01 -6.15
C LEU A 40 13.03 -4.01 -5.94
N LYS A 41 14.02 -3.64 -5.13
CA LYS A 41 15.09 -4.55 -4.76
C LYS A 41 14.73 -5.41 -3.55
N MET A 42 13.60 -5.14 -2.91
CA MET A 42 13.17 -5.89 -1.74
C MET A 42 12.30 -7.07 -2.15
N ASP A 43 12.06 -7.96 -1.22
CA ASP A 43 11.19 -9.12 -1.48
C ASP A 43 9.73 -8.70 -1.34
N ILE A 44 9.22 -8.04 -2.37
CA ILE A 44 7.89 -7.46 -2.32
C ILE A 44 6.81 -8.52 -2.13
N ALA A 45 7.03 -9.72 -2.67
CA ALA A 45 6.04 -10.79 -2.56
C ALA A 45 5.76 -11.18 -1.11
N SER A 46 6.64 -10.80 -0.18
CA SER A 46 6.45 -11.15 1.22
C SER A 46 5.49 -10.23 1.96
N TYR A 47 5.03 -9.15 1.31
CA TYR A 47 4.15 -8.18 1.97
C TYR A 47 2.70 -8.45 1.64
N GLN A 48 1.82 -8.12 2.58
CA GLN A 48 0.39 -8.28 2.42
C GLN A 48 -0.30 -7.01 1.96
N LEU A 49 0.42 -5.89 1.94
CA LEU A 49 -0.15 -4.63 1.47
C LEU A 49 0.98 -3.65 1.18
N LEU A 50 0.79 -2.84 0.16
CA LEU A 50 1.76 -1.81 -0.22
C LEU A 50 1.09 -0.44 -0.12
N LEU A 51 1.78 0.51 0.53
CA LEU A 51 1.41 1.92 0.51
C LEU A 51 2.41 2.61 -0.40
N LEU A 52 1.94 3.15 -1.51
CA LEU A 52 2.83 3.73 -2.52
C LEU A 52 2.50 5.20 -2.72
N ASP A 53 3.49 6.05 -2.54
CA ASP A 53 3.37 7.45 -2.92
C ASP A 53 3.41 7.54 -4.44
N VAL A 54 2.51 8.33 -5.02
CA VAL A 54 2.47 8.48 -6.47
C VAL A 54 3.64 9.31 -6.97
N MET A 55 3.98 10.38 -6.24
CA MET A 55 4.99 11.33 -6.70
C MET A 55 6.30 11.11 -5.96
N MET A 56 7.19 10.33 -6.54
CA MET A 56 8.51 10.12 -5.95
C MET A 56 9.51 9.84 -7.06
N GLY A 57 10.66 10.48 -6.94
CA GLY A 57 11.82 10.20 -7.77
C GLY A 57 11.53 9.98 -9.24
N GLU A 58 12.34 9.15 -9.85
CA GLU A 58 12.23 8.88 -11.28
C GLU A 58 11.13 7.89 -11.61
N ILE A 59 10.91 6.92 -10.73
CA ILE A 59 9.84 5.95 -10.92
C ILE A 59 8.70 6.34 -10.02
N SER A 60 7.56 6.68 -10.61
CA SER A 60 6.38 7.05 -9.83
C SER A 60 5.75 5.82 -9.21
N GLY A 61 4.85 6.06 -8.24
CA GLY A 61 4.10 4.98 -7.66
C GLY A 61 3.23 4.27 -8.68
N PHE A 62 2.68 5.00 -9.63
CA PHE A 62 1.89 4.38 -10.70
C PHE A 62 2.75 3.46 -11.55
N LYS A 63 3.96 3.89 -11.89
CA LYS A 63 4.87 3.06 -12.68
C LYS A 63 5.25 1.81 -11.90
N MET A 64 5.56 1.97 -10.61
CA MET A 64 5.89 0.83 -9.78
C MET A 64 4.74 -0.16 -9.73
N ALA A 65 3.52 0.34 -9.52
CA ALA A 65 2.34 -0.53 -9.48
C ALA A 65 2.17 -1.28 -10.79
N SER A 66 2.40 -0.59 -11.90
CA SER A 66 2.29 -1.23 -13.22
C SER A 66 3.28 -2.38 -13.34
N ILE A 67 4.51 -2.18 -12.88
CA ILE A 67 5.52 -3.23 -12.89
C ILE A 67 5.07 -4.43 -12.06
N LEU A 68 4.58 -4.16 -10.85
CA LEU A 68 4.20 -5.22 -9.94
C LEU A 68 2.98 -6.00 -10.42
N LYS A 69 2.04 -5.33 -11.07
CA LYS A 69 0.84 -6.01 -11.55
C LYS A 69 1.11 -6.94 -12.70
N LYS A 70 2.26 -6.80 -13.36
CA LYS A 70 2.62 -7.67 -14.46
C LYS A 70 3.31 -8.94 -14.01
N GLU A 71 3.70 -9.03 -12.74
CA GLU A 71 4.37 -10.21 -12.22
C GLU A 71 3.42 -11.03 -11.38
N GLU A 72 3.41 -12.33 -11.63
CA GLU A 72 2.47 -13.21 -10.98
C GLU A 72 2.62 -13.18 -9.46
N LYS A 73 3.85 -13.07 -8.97
CA LYS A 73 4.10 -13.14 -7.53
C LYS A 73 3.56 -11.92 -6.78
N THR A 74 3.41 -10.79 -7.46
CA THR A 74 3.04 -9.54 -6.81
C THR A 74 1.73 -8.97 -7.31
N ALA A 75 1.14 -9.56 -8.34
CA ALA A 75 -0.03 -8.98 -9.00
C ALA A 75 -1.23 -8.84 -8.06
N ASP A 76 -1.36 -9.73 -7.09
CA ASP A 76 -2.53 -9.74 -6.23
C ASP A 76 -2.33 -8.99 -4.91
N ILE A 77 -1.15 -8.44 -4.68
CA ILE A 77 -0.92 -7.70 -3.43
C ILE A 77 -1.72 -6.39 -3.49
N PRO A 78 -2.54 -6.13 -2.47
CA PRO A 78 -3.33 -4.90 -2.47
C PRO A 78 -2.44 -3.67 -2.36
N ILE A 79 -2.83 -2.62 -3.08
CA ILE A 79 -2.09 -1.37 -3.15
C ILE A 79 -3.00 -0.23 -2.76
N ILE A 80 -2.52 0.63 -1.86
CA ILE A 80 -3.16 1.89 -1.54
C ILE A 80 -2.19 3.00 -1.96
N PHE A 81 -2.64 3.88 -2.85
CA PHE A 81 -1.82 5.02 -3.25
C PHE A 81 -1.97 6.17 -2.27
N LEU A 82 -0.85 6.79 -1.93
CA LEU A 82 -0.81 7.99 -1.10
C LEU A 82 -0.24 9.11 -1.94
N THR A 83 -0.90 10.27 -1.99
CA THR A 83 -0.38 11.33 -2.82
C THR A 83 -1.03 12.67 -2.50
N ALA A 84 -0.28 13.75 -2.78
CA ALA A 84 -0.84 15.08 -2.73
C ALA A 84 -1.72 15.37 -3.95
N LYS A 85 -1.67 14.51 -4.97
CA LYS A 85 -2.48 14.71 -6.17
C LYS A 85 -3.91 14.24 -5.93
N ALA A 86 -4.83 15.18 -5.98
CA ALA A 86 -6.23 14.88 -5.68
C ALA A 86 -7.14 15.00 -6.90
N GLN A 87 -6.56 15.12 -8.08
CA GLN A 87 -7.37 15.30 -9.28
C GLN A 87 -8.03 14.01 -9.71
N ALA A 88 -9.22 14.15 -10.28
CA ALA A 88 -10.01 12.98 -10.64
C ALA A 88 -9.26 12.06 -11.61
N GLU A 89 -8.51 12.63 -12.53
CA GLU A 89 -7.78 11.83 -13.51
C GLU A 89 -6.74 10.93 -12.85
N ASP A 90 -6.08 11.45 -11.84
CA ASP A 90 -5.07 10.66 -11.14
C ASP A 90 -5.72 9.53 -10.36
N ARG A 91 -6.88 9.79 -9.76
CA ARG A 91 -7.60 8.75 -9.02
C ARG A 91 -8.08 7.66 -9.97
N ILE A 92 -8.56 8.06 -11.13
CA ILE A 92 -9.01 7.09 -12.14
C ILE A 92 -7.84 6.22 -12.58
N GLN A 93 -6.68 6.84 -12.85
CA GLN A 93 -5.52 6.08 -13.26
C GLN A 93 -5.12 5.06 -12.19
N GLY A 94 -5.12 5.47 -10.92
CA GLY A 94 -4.81 4.56 -9.84
C GLY A 94 -5.75 3.38 -9.77
N LEU A 95 -7.04 3.64 -9.91
CA LEU A 95 -8.03 2.59 -9.87
C LEU A 95 -7.92 1.65 -11.06
N GLU A 96 -7.61 2.21 -12.24
CA GLU A 96 -7.44 1.38 -13.43
C GLU A 96 -6.23 0.45 -13.32
N LEU A 97 -5.24 0.83 -12.51
CA LEU A 97 -4.10 -0.03 -12.24
C LEU A 97 -4.42 -1.13 -11.24
N GLY A 98 -5.65 -1.15 -10.73
CA GLY A 98 -6.06 -2.18 -9.81
C GLY A 98 -5.79 -1.86 -8.35
N ALA A 99 -5.63 -0.57 -8.02
CA ALA A 99 -5.44 -0.18 -6.63
C ALA A 99 -6.71 -0.44 -5.83
N ASP A 100 -6.50 -0.78 -4.57
CA ASP A 100 -7.63 -1.03 -3.67
C ASP A 100 -8.13 0.26 -3.03
N ASP A 101 -7.30 1.29 -2.97
CA ASP A 101 -7.72 2.58 -2.44
C ASP A 101 -6.75 3.65 -2.90
N TYR A 102 -7.17 4.90 -2.73
CA TYR A 102 -6.41 6.06 -3.17
C TYR A 102 -6.65 7.16 -2.12
N VAL A 103 -5.61 7.50 -1.37
CA VAL A 103 -5.75 8.42 -0.24
C VAL A 103 -4.92 9.67 -0.51
N THR A 104 -5.54 10.83 -0.38
CA THR A 104 -4.86 12.09 -0.63
C THR A 104 -4.26 12.66 0.63
N LYS A 105 -3.09 13.26 0.50
CA LYS A 105 -2.42 13.97 1.58
C LYS A 105 -2.99 15.38 1.67
N PRO A 106 -3.10 15.94 2.84
CA PRO A 106 -2.82 15.33 4.14
C PRO A 106 -3.96 14.42 4.58
N PHE A 107 -3.62 13.38 5.31
CA PHE A 107 -4.61 12.43 5.80
C PHE A 107 -4.39 12.22 7.29
N SER A 108 -5.44 11.74 7.94
CA SER A 108 -5.34 11.36 9.34
C SER A 108 -4.73 9.96 9.44
N PRO A 109 -3.72 9.76 10.30
CA PRO A 109 -3.20 8.40 10.48
C PRO A 109 -4.28 7.41 10.89
N ARG A 110 -5.25 7.86 11.68
CA ARG A 110 -6.35 6.97 12.09
C ARG A 110 -7.20 6.55 10.90
N GLU A 111 -7.46 7.48 10.00
CA GLU A 111 -8.23 7.17 8.82
C GLU A 111 -7.48 6.18 7.95
N LEU A 112 -6.18 6.40 7.77
CA LEU A 112 -5.38 5.50 6.94
C LEU A 112 -5.34 4.10 7.55
N VAL A 113 -5.16 4.01 8.87
CA VAL A 113 -5.16 2.71 9.53
C VAL A 113 -6.48 2.00 9.30
N ALA A 114 -7.60 2.72 9.38
CA ALA A 114 -8.91 2.11 9.16
C ALA A 114 -9.03 1.57 7.73
N ARG A 115 -8.53 2.33 6.75
CA ARG A 115 -8.58 1.89 5.35
C ARG A 115 -7.70 0.67 5.12
N ILE A 116 -6.51 0.67 5.71
CA ILE A 116 -5.61 -0.48 5.60
C ILE A 116 -6.25 -1.71 6.20
N ARG A 117 -6.84 -1.57 7.38
CA ARG A 117 -7.50 -2.69 8.05
C ARG A 117 -8.62 -3.24 7.18
N ALA A 118 -9.40 -2.35 6.57
CA ALA A 118 -10.50 -2.77 5.72
C ALA A 118 -10.01 -3.53 4.49
N VAL A 119 -8.94 -3.05 3.86
CA VAL A 119 -8.40 -3.71 2.67
C VAL A 119 -7.86 -5.09 3.01
N ILE A 120 -7.08 -5.17 4.08
CA ILE A 120 -6.51 -6.46 4.49
C ILE A 120 -7.61 -7.44 4.84
N ARG A 121 -8.65 -6.96 5.54
CA ARG A 121 -9.76 -7.83 5.93
C ARG A 121 -10.50 -8.36 4.70
N ARG A 122 -10.72 -7.53 3.69
CA ARG A 122 -11.40 -7.98 2.48
C ARG A 122 -10.61 -9.08 1.78
N LYS A 123 -9.29 -8.90 1.68
CA LYS A 123 -8.46 -9.91 1.04
C LYS A 123 -8.44 -11.19 1.87
N GLY A 124 -8.40 -11.04 3.19
CA GLY A 124 -8.48 -12.20 4.07
C GLY A 124 -9.77 -12.96 3.91
N CYS A 125 -10.89 -12.23 3.79
CA CYS A 125 -12.18 -12.87 3.59
C CYS A 125 -12.23 -13.63 2.29
N LEU A 126 -11.59 -13.11 1.24
CA LEU A 126 -11.54 -13.83 -0.02
C LEU A 126 -10.78 -15.13 0.10
N LEU A 127 -9.72 -15.13 0.92
CA LEU A 127 -8.93 -16.33 1.14
C LEU A 127 -9.67 -17.36 2.00
N TYR A 128 -10.52 -16.90 2.90
CA TYR A 128 -11.24 -17.77 3.83
C TYR A 128 -12.72 -17.65 3.57
N THR A 129 -13.13 -17.97 2.36
CA THR A 129 -14.51 -17.77 1.95
C THR A 129 -15.51 -18.48 2.83
N SER A 130 -15.13 -19.67 3.30
CA SER A 130 -16.04 -20.39 4.20
C SER A 130 -16.27 -19.65 5.50
N ASP A 131 -15.24 -18.94 5.96
CA ASP A 131 -15.37 -18.20 7.19
C ASP A 131 -16.14 -16.90 6.98
N ALA A 132 -16.11 -16.41 5.78
CA ALA A 132 -16.79 -15.17 5.48
C ALA A 132 -18.28 -15.28 5.68
N ALA A 133 -18.76 -16.48 5.81
CA ALA A 133 -20.16 -16.69 6.07
C ALA A 133 -20.60 -16.04 7.37
N ASP A 134 -19.68 -15.79 8.25
CA ASP A 134 -20.02 -15.16 9.50
C ASP A 134 -20.61 -13.80 9.34
#